data_e7cc8c72d57309a79ca51ac92ad90202
#
_entry.id   e7cc8c72d57309a79ca51ac92ad90202
#
_cell.length_a   1.000
_cell.length_b   1.000
_cell.length_c   1.000
_cell.angle_alpha   90.00
_cell.angle_beta   90.00
_cell.angle_gamma   90.00
#
_symmetry.space_group_name_H-M   'P 1'
#
loop_
_entity.id
_entity.type
_entity.pdbx_description
1 polymer ?
#
loop_
_entity_poly.entity_id
_entity_poly.type
_entity_poly.pdbx_seq_one_letter_code
_entity_poly.pdbx_strand_id
1 'polypeptide(L)'
;MRRSMAAALILTVLLFGGAYLTTGGSAAQEPESGDDTAQEPSGQGRRDSTVLLTVQDGDTAEEMALDAYLRGVVRGEMPASFETEALRAQAAAERTYVYHQLAAGRKEAHPDADVCTDPGCCSAWLSEEAAQEKWGDDFTAWEERIEDAVAATDGQVALYRGEPILAVFHSSSAGRTAEAGDVWSGDVPYLRSVDSPEGEETVPNYYSTVSFTAAEAKALLAAAHPELIYSGGPDKWFGEAERD
;
A
#
# COMPACT_ATOMS: atom_id res chain seq x y z
N MET A 1 10.20 -24.46 12.92
CA MET A 1 10.56 -23.49 11.90
C MET A 1 9.58 -22.31 11.85
N ARG A 2 9.18 -21.72 12.99
CA ARG A 2 8.22 -20.60 13.08
C ARG A 2 8.86 -19.29 13.62
N ARG A 3 10.20 -19.21 13.67
CA ARG A 3 10.90 -18.15 14.42
C ARG A 3 11.55 -17.04 13.56
N SER A 4 11.58 -17.18 12.23
CA SER A 4 12.35 -16.25 11.37
C SER A 4 11.56 -15.07 10.81
N MET A 5 10.24 -15.13 10.72
CA MET A 5 9.45 -14.05 10.12
C MET A 5 9.11 -12.89 11.08
N ALA A 6 9.02 -13.18 12.38
CA ALA A 6 8.63 -12.16 13.36
C ALA A 6 9.75 -11.15 13.71
N ALA A 7 11.03 -11.54 13.62
CA ALA A 7 12.15 -10.64 13.89
C ALA A 7 12.29 -9.51 12.88
N ALA A 8 11.93 -9.75 11.62
CA ALA A 8 11.99 -8.73 10.56
C ALA A 8 10.92 -7.64 10.76
N LEU A 9 9.74 -7.99 11.28
CA LEU A 9 8.63 -7.06 11.46
C LEU A 9 8.88 -6.08 12.62
N ILE A 10 9.48 -6.54 13.73
CA ILE A 10 9.79 -5.67 14.88
C ILE A 10 10.89 -4.66 14.55
N LEU A 11 11.88 -5.04 13.74
CA LEU A 11 12.94 -4.11 13.34
C LEU A 11 12.40 -2.99 12.44
N THR A 12 11.39 -3.26 11.62
CA THR A 12 10.77 -2.26 10.75
C THR A 12 9.96 -1.23 11.54
N VAL A 13 9.23 -1.65 12.58
CA VAL A 13 8.48 -0.74 13.47
C VAL A 13 9.39 0.16 14.28
N LEU A 14 10.55 -0.33 14.75
CA LEU A 14 11.52 0.48 15.51
C LEU A 14 12.28 1.50 14.65
N LEU A 15 12.38 1.30 13.35
CA LEU A 15 13.04 2.26 12.45
C LEU A 15 12.11 3.40 12.01
N PHE A 16 10.80 3.23 12.09
CA PHE A 16 9.82 4.22 11.63
C PHE A 16 9.08 4.97 12.75
N GLY A 17 9.19 4.55 14.01
CA GLY A 17 8.54 5.18 15.18
C GLY A 17 9.30 6.34 15.81
N GLY A 18 10.54 6.62 15.44
CA GLY A 18 11.45 7.53 16.15
C GLY A 18 11.42 9.02 15.79
N ALA A 19 10.57 9.46 14.88
CA ALA A 19 10.63 10.82 14.31
C ALA A 19 9.56 11.82 14.82
N TYR A 20 8.77 11.49 15.82
CA TYR A 20 7.59 12.29 16.19
C TYR A 20 7.66 12.92 17.59
N LEU A 21 8.59 13.82 17.88
CA LEU A 21 8.45 14.76 19.01
C LEU A 21 9.22 16.05 18.73
N THR A 22 8.57 17.04 18.19
CA THR A 22 8.65 18.47 18.60
C THR A 22 7.90 19.33 17.58
N THR A 23 6.65 19.71 17.86
CA THR A 23 6.19 21.05 17.54
C THR A 23 4.91 21.36 18.32
N GLY A 24 5.01 22.41 19.13
CA GLY A 24 3.93 22.93 19.96
C GLY A 24 2.77 23.51 19.14
N GLY A 25 1.58 23.40 19.74
CA GLY A 25 0.31 23.74 19.15
C GLY A 25 0.18 25.17 18.64
N SER A 26 -0.42 25.27 17.47
CA SER A 26 -1.15 26.47 17.02
C SER A 26 -2.52 26.01 16.54
N ALA A 27 -3.55 26.68 17.04
CA ALA A 27 -4.94 26.36 16.71
C ALA A 27 -5.17 26.43 15.20
N ALA A 28 -5.58 25.31 14.62
CA ALA A 28 -6.00 25.26 13.23
C ALA A 28 -7.33 26.00 13.06
N GLN A 29 -7.35 26.99 12.18
CA GLN A 29 -8.58 27.55 11.61
C GLN A 29 -9.21 26.45 10.74
N GLU A 30 -10.50 26.19 10.98
CA GLU A 30 -11.31 25.37 10.10
C GLU A 30 -11.26 25.97 8.69
N PRO A 31 -11.02 25.15 7.64
CA PRO A 31 -11.18 25.64 6.28
C PRO A 31 -12.67 25.92 6.03
N GLU A 32 -12.98 27.11 5.57
CA GLU A 32 -14.31 27.48 5.09
C GLU A 32 -14.77 26.45 4.06
N SER A 33 -16.02 25.99 4.22
CA SER A 33 -16.71 25.12 3.28
C SER A 33 -16.83 25.83 1.93
N GLY A 34 -15.83 25.60 1.06
CA GLY A 34 -15.98 25.86 -0.36
C GLY A 34 -17.08 24.93 -0.87
N ASP A 35 -18.04 25.50 -1.55
CA ASP A 35 -19.10 24.82 -2.29
C ASP A 35 -18.44 23.99 -3.43
N ASP A 36 -17.91 22.81 -3.07
CA ASP A 36 -17.49 21.77 -4.02
C ASP A 36 -18.76 21.11 -4.56
N THR A 37 -19.45 21.82 -5.45
CA THR A 37 -20.26 21.15 -6.44
C THR A 37 -19.31 20.27 -7.25
N ALA A 38 -19.25 18.98 -6.89
CA ALA A 38 -18.62 17.96 -7.70
C ALA A 38 -19.23 18.06 -9.11
N GLN A 39 -18.54 18.74 -9.99
CA GLN A 39 -18.83 18.74 -11.41
C GLN A 39 -18.55 17.32 -11.85
N GLU A 40 -19.62 16.55 -12.09
CA GLU A 40 -19.49 15.29 -12.81
C GLU A 40 -18.72 15.60 -14.09
N PRO A 41 -17.61 14.90 -14.38
CA PRO A 41 -16.88 15.10 -15.62
C PRO A 41 -17.80 14.72 -16.76
N SER A 42 -18.35 15.71 -17.45
CA SER A 42 -19.08 15.54 -18.71
C SER A 42 -18.09 15.24 -19.84
N GLY A 43 -17.49 14.08 -19.78
CA GLY A 43 -16.71 13.46 -20.84
C GLY A 43 -16.99 11.98 -20.76
N GLN A 44 -17.44 11.37 -21.86
CA GLN A 44 -17.46 9.92 -21.98
C GLN A 44 -16.03 9.44 -21.76
N GLY A 45 -15.70 9.09 -20.50
CA GLY A 45 -14.41 8.54 -20.12
C GLY A 45 -14.15 7.30 -20.98
N ARG A 46 -12.92 7.13 -21.40
CA ARG A 46 -12.49 5.92 -22.08
C ARG A 46 -12.81 4.76 -21.16
N ARG A 47 -13.61 3.81 -21.63
CA ARG A 47 -13.88 2.61 -20.83
C ARG A 47 -12.60 1.81 -20.68
N ASP A 48 -12.31 1.35 -19.48
CA ASP A 48 -11.11 0.57 -19.16
C ASP A 48 -10.86 -0.60 -20.11
N SER A 49 -11.92 -1.27 -20.56
CA SER A 49 -11.84 -2.37 -21.54
C SER A 49 -11.31 -1.98 -22.92
N THR A 50 -11.24 -0.68 -23.23
CA THR A 50 -10.70 -0.16 -24.50
C THR A 50 -9.27 0.38 -24.37
N VAL A 51 -8.74 0.44 -23.16
CA VAL A 51 -7.37 0.86 -22.88
C VAL A 51 -6.49 -0.39 -22.84
N LEU A 52 -5.54 -0.49 -23.77
CA LEU A 52 -4.61 -1.61 -23.83
C LEU A 52 -3.29 -1.23 -23.16
N LEU A 53 -2.79 -2.11 -22.34
CA LEU A 53 -1.50 -2.03 -21.65
C LEU A 53 -0.60 -3.15 -22.15
N THR A 54 0.69 -2.87 -22.26
CA THR A 54 1.71 -3.94 -22.29
C THR A 54 2.06 -4.27 -20.85
N VAL A 55 1.78 -5.49 -20.41
CA VAL A 55 2.00 -5.99 -19.05
C VAL A 55 3.13 -7.00 -19.06
N GLN A 56 4.16 -6.78 -18.26
CA GLN A 56 5.24 -7.77 -18.05
C GLN A 56 4.89 -8.72 -16.91
N ASP A 57 4.93 -10.02 -17.18
CA ASP A 57 4.84 -11.09 -16.20
C ASP A 57 6.08 -12.00 -16.30
N GLY A 58 6.95 -11.93 -15.32
CA GLY A 58 8.26 -12.56 -15.39
C GLY A 58 9.07 -12.09 -16.61
N ASP A 59 9.42 -13.03 -17.48
CA ASP A 59 10.21 -12.77 -18.70
C ASP A 59 9.34 -12.49 -19.95
N THR A 60 8.01 -12.50 -19.81
CA THR A 60 7.07 -12.29 -20.92
C THR A 60 6.36 -10.93 -20.79
N ALA A 61 6.05 -10.33 -21.93
CA ALA A 61 5.24 -9.11 -21.99
C ALA A 61 4.07 -9.36 -22.95
N GLU A 62 2.85 -9.10 -22.47
CA GLU A 62 1.63 -9.35 -23.22
C GLU A 62 0.72 -8.13 -23.22
N GLU A 63 -0.10 -7.99 -24.26
CA GLU A 63 -1.12 -6.96 -24.33
C GLU A 63 -2.35 -7.39 -23.52
N MET A 64 -2.79 -6.52 -22.61
CA MET A 64 -3.93 -6.76 -21.74
C MET A 64 -4.81 -5.51 -21.64
N ALA A 65 -6.13 -5.68 -21.60
CA ALA A 65 -7.04 -4.58 -21.33
C ALA A 65 -6.88 -4.10 -19.87
N LEU A 66 -7.02 -2.79 -19.66
CA LEU A 66 -6.86 -2.18 -18.32
C LEU A 66 -7.79 -2.80 -17.28
N ASP A 67 -9.07 -3.05 -17.63
CA ASP A 67 -10.01 -3.69 -16.70
C ASP A 67 -9.57 -5.10 -16.30
N ALA A 68 -9.02 -5.88 -17.23
CA ALA A 68 -8.47 -7.21 -16.92
C ALA A 68 -7.24 -7.13 -16.01
N TYR A 69 -6.33 -6.18 -16.27
CA TYR A 69 -5.19 -5.91 -15.39
C TYR A 69 -5.65 -5.51 -13.99
N LEU A 70 -6.61 -4.56 -13.89
CA LEU A 70 -7.13 -4.10 -12.60
C LEU A 70 -7.80 -5.20 -11.79
N ARG A 71 -8.56 -6.11 -12.42
CA ARG A 71 -9.09 -7.28 -11.70
C ARG A 71 -7.98 -8.12 -11.08
N GLY A 72 -6.93 -8.40 -11.84
CA GLY A 72 -5.77 -9.14 -11.35
C GLY A 72 -5.05 -8.44 -10.20
N VAL A 73 -4.90 -7.13 -10.26
CA VAL A 73 -4.29 -6.33 -9.19
C VAL A 73 -5.18 -6.33 -7.93
N VAL A 74 -6.49 -6.07 -8.06
CA VAL A 74 -7.39 -6.10 -6.88
C VAL A 74 -7.42 -7.48 -6.23
N ARG A 75 -7.37 -8.58 -7.01
CA ARG A 75 -7.22 -9.95 -6.48
C ARG A 75 -5.93 -10.14 -5.68
N GLY A 76 -4.84 -9.51 -6.13
CA GLY A 76 -3.52 -9.62 -5.51
C GLY A 76 -3.36 -8.79 -4.25
N GLU A 77 -3.92 -7.57 -4.24
CA GLU A 77 -3.67 -6.57 -3.21
C GLU A 77 -4.70 -6.59 -2.07
N MET A 78 -5.95 -6.98 -2.33
CA MET A 78 -7.01 -6.89 -1.34
C MET A 78 -7.80 -8.18 -1.20
N PRO A 79 -8.11 -8.66 0.04
CA PRO A 79 -9.05 -9.75 0.24
C PRO A 79 -10.43 -9.42 -0.35
N ALA A 80 -10.95 -10.29 -1.23
CA ALA A 80 -12.26 -10.11 -1.86
C ALA A 80 -13.43 -10.08 -0.85
N SER A 81 -13.19 -10.50 0.39
CA SER A 81 -14.13 -10.44 1.52
C SER A 81 -14.28 -9.04 2.12
N PHE A 82 -13.43 -8.07 1.74
CA PHE A 82 -13.53 -6.70 2.24
C PHE A 82 -14.81 -6.02 1.76
N GLU A 83 -15.19 -4.92 2.42
CA GLU A 83 -16.38 -4.17 2.07
C GLU A 83 -16.34 -3.67 0.62
N THR A 84 -17.50 -3.60 -0.04
CA THR A 84 -17.60 -3.24 -1.46
C THR A 84 -16.93 -1.89 -1.77
N GLU A 85 -17.10 -0.91 -0.88
CA GLU A 85 -16.49 0.41 -1.08
C GLU A 85 -14.96 0.39 -0.93
N ALA A 86 -14.41 -0.53 -0.14
CA ALA A 86 -12.97 -0.74 -0.06
C ALA A 86 -12.42 -1.33 -1.36
N LEU A 87 -13.10 -2.33 -1.94
CA LEU A 87 -12.73 -2.89 -3.24
C LEU A 87 -12.80 -1.83 -4.36
N ARG A 88 -13.83 -0.97 -4.35
CA ARG A 88 -13.97 0.15 -5.29
C ARG A 88 -12.85 1.18 -5.12
N ALA A 89 -12.51 1.52 -3.88
CA ALA A 89 -11.41 2.44 -3.59
C ALA A 89 -10.08 1.89 -4.10
N GLN A 90 -9.81 0.59 -3.89
CA GLN A 90 -8.62 -0.07 -4.42
C GLN A 90 -8.59 -0.04 -5.94
N ALA A 91 -9.70 -0.37 -6.61
CA ALA A 91 -9.77 -0.34 -8.07
C ALA A 91 -9.52 1.09 -8.63
N ALA A 92 -10.05 2.13 -7.99
CA ALA A 92 -9.81 3.51 -8.39
C ALA A 92 -8.36 3.96 -8.12
N ALA A 93 -7.76 3.53 -6.99
CA ALA A 93 -6.36 3.81 -6.66
C ALA A 93 -5.42 3.16 -7.68
N GLU A 94 -5.62 1.88 -7.99
CA GLU A 94 -4.79 1.14 -8.95
C GLU A 94 -4.92 1.70 -10.37
N ARG A 95 -6.12 2.05 -10.80
CA ARG A 95 -6.33 2.72 -12.08
C ARG A 95 -5.57 4.04 -12.13
N THR A 96 -5.63 4.81 -11.06
CA THR A 96 -4.90 6.08 -10.94
C THR A 96 -3.40 5.85 -11.04
N TYR A 97 -2.88 4.84 -10.35
CA TYR A 97 -1.47 4.45 -10.42
C TYR A 97 -1.06 4.08 -11.85
N VAL A 98 -1.86 3.27 -12.56
CA VAL A 98 -1.59 2.93 -13.97
C VAL A 98 -1.51 4.18 -14.85
N TYR A 99 -2.47 5.10 -14.73
CA TYR A 99 -2.43 6.34 -15.51
C TYR A 99 -1.26 7.23 -15.13
N HIS A 100 -0.89 7.29 -13.86
CA HIS A 100 0.32 7.96 -13.41
C HIS A 100 1.56 7.34 -14.06
N GLN A 101 1.64 6.02 -14.09
CA GLN A 101 2.76 5.28 -14.66
C GLN A 101 2.87 5.50 -16.18
N LEU A 102 1.74 5.49 -16.90
CA LEU A 102 1.69 5.80 -18.32
C LEU A 102 2.18 7.23 -18.61
N ALA A 103 1.83 8.19 -17.75
CA ALA A 103 2.30 9.57 -17.89
C ALA A 103 3.79 9.73 -17.57
N ALA A 104 4.32 8.97 -16.61
CA ALA A 104 5.73 8.98 -16.23
C ALA A 104 6.64 8.25 -17.23
N GLY A 105 6.09 7.32 -18.02
CA GLY A 105 6.82 6.47 -18.96
C GLY A 105 7.27 5.14 -18.35
N ARG A 106 7.83 4.28 -19.18
CA ARG A 106 8.25 2.93 -18.82
C ARG A 106 9.43 2.93 -17.85
N LYS A 107 9.41 2.00 -16.89
CA LYS A 107 10.47 1.84 -15.89
C LYS A 107 11.66 1.06 -16.48
N GLU A 108 12.85 1.31 -15.96
CA GLU A 108 14.05 0.52 -16.32
C GLU A 108 13.89 -0.97 -16.01
N ALA A 109 13.10 -1.32 -14.99
CA ALA A 109 12.82 -2.70 -14.60
C ALA A 109 11.97 -3.46 -15.64
N HIS A 110 11.20 -2.76 -16.44
CA HIS A 110 10.38 -3.31 -17.53
C HIS A 110 10.31 -2.33 -18.72
N PRO A 111 11.44 -2.18 -19.47
CA PRO A 111 11.57 -1.14 -20.51
C PRO A 111 10.62 -1.35 -21.71
N ASP A 112 10.13 -2.58 -21.89
CA ASP A 112 9.25 -2.96 -23.00
C ASP A 112 7.78 -3.04 -22.58
N ALA A 113 7.45 -2.79 -21.30
CA ALA A 113 6.10 -2.87 -20.77
C ALA A 113 5.68 -1.58 -20.04
N ASP A 114 4.38 -1.31 -20.01
CA ASP A 114 3.79 -0.14 -19.35
C ASP A 114 3.71 -0.36 -17.84
N VAL A 115 3.39 -1.58 -17.42
CA VAL A 115 3.31 -2.05 -16.03
C VAL A 115 3.81 -3.49 -15.93
N CYS A 116 4.00 -4.00 -14.69
CA CYS A 116 4.34 -5.40 -14.45
C CYS A 116 3.51 -5.99 -13.31
N THR A 117 3.66 -7.29 -13.08
CA THR A 117 2.96 -8.08 -12.04
C THR A 117 3.78 -8.21 -10.74
N ASP A 118 4.97 -7.62 -10.67
CA ASP A 118 5.86 -7.70 -9.51
C ASP A 118 5.44 -6.68 -8.44
N PRO A 119 5.05 -7.12 -7.22
CA PRO A 119 4.69 -6.23 -6.12
C PRO A 119 5.85 -5.34 -5.64
N GLY A 120 7.09 -5.72 -5.92
CA GLY A 120 8.27 -4.90 -5.62
C GLY A 120 8.52 -3.77 -6.62
N CYS A 121 7.79 -3.75 -7.73
CA CYS A 121 7.97 -2.79 -8.82
C CYS A 121 6.71 -1.99 -9.15
N CYS A 122 5.60 -2.69 -9.44
CA CYS A 122 4.28 -2.10 -9.71
C CYS A 122 3.29 -2.51 -8.61
N SER A 123 2.46 -3.51 -8.87
CA SER A 123 1.45 -3.98 -7.92
C SER A 123 1.39 -5.50 -7.94
N ALA A 124 1.00 -6.13 -6.83
CA ALA A 124 0.76 -7.57 -6.82
C ALA A 124 -0.37 -7.91 -7.78
N TRP A 125 -0.18 -8.92 -8.59
CA TRP A 125 -1.15 -9.37 -9.57
C TRP A 125 -1.43 -10.85 -9.40
N LEU A 126 -2.70 -11.24 -9.43
CA LEU A 126 -3.12 -12.63 -9.31
C LEU A 126 -3.98 -13.02 -10.50
N SER A 127 -3.56 -14.06 -11.24
CA SER A 127 -4.32 -14.57 -12.37
C SER A 127 -5.65 -15.17 -11.92
N GLU A 128 -6.59 -15.31 -12.84
CA GLU A 128 -7.88 -15.94 -12.57
C GLU A 128 -7.70 -17.40 -12.14
N GLU A 129 -6.81 -18.14 -12.81
CA GLU A 129 -6.52 -19.53 -12.47
C GLU A 129 -5.92 -19.67 -11.07
N ALA A 130 -4.98 -18.80 -10.70
CA ALA A 130 -4.38 -18.81 -9.36
C ALA A 130 -5.39 -18.37 -8.28
N ALA A 131 -6.31 -17.46 -8.61
CA ALA A 131 -7.41 -17.08 -7.74
C ALA A 131 -8.41 -18.24 -7.55
N GLN A 132 -8.76 -18.94 -8.61
CA GLN A 132 -9.62 -20.11 -8.56
C GLN A 132 -9.02 -21.23 -7.71
N GLU A 133 -7.73 -21.49 -7.84
CA GLU A 133 -7.01 -22.46 -6.99
C GLU A 133 -6.99 -22.00 -5.52
N LYS A 134 -6.74 -20.73 -5.27
CA LYS A 134 -6.63 -20.15 -3.93
C LYS A 134 -7.96 -20.08 -3.19
N TRP A 135 -9.05 -19.75 -3.89
CA TRP A 135 -10.36 -19.47 -3.31
C TRP A 135 -11.35 -20.64 -3.40
N GLY A 136 -11.09 -21.62 -4.28
CA GLY A 136 -11.91 -22.83 -4.41
C GLY A 136 -13.38 -22.51 -4.67
N ASP A 137 -14.26 -23.01 -3.79
CA ASP A 137 -15.72 -22.86 -3.92
C ASP A 137 -16.20 -21.40 -3.82
N ASP A 138 -15.43 -20.51 -3.20
CA ASP A 138 -15.77 -19.10 -3.05
C ASP A 138 -15.38 -18.25 -4.28
N PHE A 139 -14.64 -18.82 -5.25
CA PHE A 139 -14.08 -18.09 -6.38
C PHE A 139 -15.14 -17.28 -7.13
N THR A 140 -16.23 -17.89 -7.54
CA THR A 140 -17.26 -17.21 -8.35
C THR A 140 -17.82 -15.98 -7.63
N ALA A 141 -18.15 -16.12 -6.34
CA ALA A 141 -18.73 -15.03 -5.58
C ALA A 141 -17.73 -13.89 -5.31
N TRP A 142 -16.46 -14.22 -5.13
CA TRP A 142 -15.42 -13.22 -4.88
C TRP A 142 -14.98 -12.54 -6.17
N GLU A 143 -14.93 -13.27 -7.28
CA GLU A 143 -14.64 -12.69 -8.58
C GLU A 143 -15.72 -11.70 -9.03
N GLU A 144 -17.01 -12.05 -8.87
CA GLU A 144 -18.11 -11.12 -9.15
C GLU A 144 -17.99 -9.81 -8.37
N ARG A 145 -17.57 -9.86 -7.10
CA ARG A 145 -17.37 -8.65 -6.28
C ARG A 145 -16.24 -7.76 -6.81
N ILE A 146 -15.15 -8.37 -7.28
CA ILE A 146 -14.01 -7.64 -7.86
C ILE A 146 -14.39 -7.05 -9.21
N GLU A 147 -15.07 -7.82 -10.07
CA GLU A 147 -15.58 -7.33 -11.35
C GLU A 147 -16.52 -6.14 -11.17
N ASP A 148 -17.47 -6.25 -10.24
CA ASP A 148 -18.40 -5.18 -9.90
C ASP A 148 -17.68 -3.92 -9.38
N ALA A 149 -16.64 -4.09 -8.55
CA ALA A 149 -15.86 -2.96 -8.03
C ALA A 149 -15.08 -2.24 -9.13
N VAL A 150 -14.43 -2.98 -10.03
CA VAL A 150 -13.70 -2.41 -11.18
C VAL A 150 -14.66 -1.72 -12.14
N ALA A 151 -15.80 -2.36 -12.47
CA ALA A 151 -16.81 -1.82 -13.38
C ALA A 151 -17.50 -0.58 -12.80
N ALA A 152 -17.84 -0.57 -11.50
CA ALA A 152 -18.51 0.55 -10.85
C ALA A 152 -17.62 1.82 -10.77
N THR A 153 -16.31 1.66 -10.92
CA THR A 153 -15.33 2.75 -10.91
C THR A 153 -14.70 3.02 -12.28
N ASP A 154 -15.29 2.48 -13.37
CA ASP A 154 -14.76 2.61 -14.74
C ASP A 154 -14.43 4.07 -15.08
N GLY A 155 -13.17 4.30 -15.47
CA GLY A 155 -12.66 5.62 -15.84
C GLY A 155 -12.43 6.60 -14.68
N GLN A 156 -12.69 6.22 -13.42
CA GLN A 156 -12.43 7.11 -12.26
C GLN A 156 -10.95 7.14 -11.92
N VAL A 157 -10.37 8.34 -11.96
CA VAL A 157 -8.95 8.60 -11.69
C VAL A 157 -8.82 9.77 -10.72
N ALA A 158 -8.02 9.62 -9.68
CA ALA A 158 -7.70 10.70 -8.76
C ALA A 158 -6.66 11.64 -9.38
N LEU A 159 -6.97 12.93 -9.41
CA LEU A 159 -6.11 13.95 -10.02
C LEU A 159 -5.63 14.98 -9.00
N TYR A 160 -4.40 15.45 -9.18
CA TYR A 160 -3.90 16.64 -8.53
C TYR A 160 -3.41 17.61 -9.60
N ARG A 161 -3.99 18.81 -9.65
CA ARG A 161 -3.72 19.84 -10.67
C ARG A 161 -3.88 19.34 -12.11
N GLY A 162 -4.81 18.41 -12.32
CA GLY A 162 -5.11 17.86 -13.64
C GLY A 162 -4.28 16.65 -14.06
N GLU A 163 -3.32 16.22 -13.24
CA GLU A 163 -2.46 15.06 -13.51
C GLU A 163 -2.81 13.89 -12.56
N PRO A 164 -2.76 12.64 -13.02
CA PRO A 164 -2.97 11.47 -12.17
C PRO A 164 -1.97 11.46 -11.00
N ILE A 165 -2.46 11.27 -9.78
CA ILE A 165 -1.59 11.22 -8.60
C ILE A 165 -0.79 9.92 -8.55
N LEU A 166 0.33 9.92 -7.83
CA LEU A 166 0.96 8.69 -7.35
C LEU A 166 0.07 8.11 -6.24
N ALA A 167 -0.84 7.22 -6.62
CA ALA A 167 -1.84 6.64 -5.73
C ALA A 167 -1.22 5.48 -4.94
N VAL A 168 -0.60 5.80 -3.81
CA VAL A 168 -0.04 4.81 -2.88
C VAL A 168 -1.07 4.43 -1.83
N PHE A 169 -0.99 3.20 -1.34
CA PHE A 169 -1.87 2.67 -0.31
C PHE A 169 -1.09 1.76 0.64
N HIS A 170 -1.69 1.42 1.75
CA HIS A 170 -1.16 0.50 2.76
C HIS A 170 -2.30 -0.30 3.39
N SER A 171 -1.98 -1.44 4.00
CA SER A 171 -2.98 -2.31 4.63
C SER A 171 -3.47 -1.79 5.98
N SER A 172 -2.62 -1.13 6.74
CA SER A 172 -2.92 -0.61 8.08
C SER A 172 -1.90 0.44 8.50
N SER A 173 -2.34 1.39 9.33
CA SER A 173 -1.49 2.40 9.97
C SER A 173 -1.61 2.32 11.49
N ALA A 174 -0.84 3.10 12.23
CA ALA A 174 -0.93 3.20 13.69
C ALA A 174 -1.91 4.31 14.13
N GLY A 175 -3.07 4.41 13.47
CA GLY A 175 -4.10 5.40 13.74
C GLY A 175 -3.91 6.72 12.99
N ARG A 176 -2.81 6.88 12.26
CA ARG A 176 -2.49 8.04 11.45
C ARG A 176 -1.53 7.67 10.32
N THR A 177 -1.78 8.16 9.11
CA THR A 177 -0.88 7.91 7.97
C THR A 177 0.40 8.74 8.09
N ALA A 178 1.49 8.28 7.46
CA ALA A 178 2.74 9.04 7.38
C ALA A 178 2.66 10.16 6.33
N GLU A 179 3.40 11.23 6.55
CA GLU A 179 3.66 12.27 5.57
C GLU A 179 4.68 11.75 4.54
N ALA A 180 4.49 12.07 3.26
CA ALA A 180 5.41 11.61 2.22
C ALA A 180 6.87 12.05 2.47
N GLY A 181 7.07 13.28 2.94
CA GLY A 181 8.40 13.82 3.25
C GLY A 181 9.11 13.15 4.41
N ASP A 182 8.38 12.45 5.30
CA ASP A 182 8.96 11.71 6.42
C ASP A 182 9.41 10.29 6.02
N VAL A 183 8.84 9.77 4.92
CA VAL A 183 9.10 8.39 4.45
C VAL A 183 10.01 8.37 3.23
N TRP A 184 9.86 9.33 2.33
CA TRP A 184 10.61 9.40 1.08
C TRP A 184 11.48 10.64 1.01
N SER A 185 12.46 10.62 0.12
CA SER A 185 13.38 11.74 -0.09
C SER A 185 12.75 12.99 -0.74
N GLY A 186 11.46 12.97 -1.05
CA GLY A 186 10.73 14.06 -1.70
C GLY A 186 9.39 14.37 -1.05
N ASP A 187 9.02 15.65 -0.99
CA ASP A 187 7.70 16.08 -0.56
C ASP A 187 6.70 15.92 -1.72
N VAL A 188 5.62 15.19 -1.48
CA VAL A 188 4.52 15.00 -2.42
C VAL A 188 3.30 15.75 -1.87
N PRO A 189 2.89 16.87 -2.49
CA PRO A 189 1.95 17.82 -1.88
C PRO A 189 0.58 17.25 -1.53
N TYR A 190 0.15 16.17 -2.16
CA TYR A 190 -1.13 15.50 -1.93
C TYR A 190 -1.04 14.26 -1.04
N LEU A 191 0.17 13.80 -0.67
CA LEU A 191 0.38 12.68 0.25
C LEU A 191 0.71 13.23 1.64
N ARG A 192 -0.34 13.66 2.33
CA ARG A 192 -0.27 14.25 3.67
C ARG A 192 -0.71 13.28 4.74
N SER A 193 -0.16 13.45 5.91
CA SER A 193 -0.58 12.71 7.10
C SER A 193 -2.02 13.04 7.45
N VAL A 194 -2.86 12.01 7.55
CA VAL A 194 -4.27 12.11 7.95
C VAL A 194 -4.59 11.10 9.03
N ASP A 195 -5.61 11.38 9.83
CA ASP A 195 -6.10 10.41 10.82
C ASP A 195 -6.70 9.21 10.08
N SER A 196 -6.29 8.02 10.50
CA SER A 196 -6.79 6.74 10.00
C SER A 196 -7.26 5.95 11.23
N PRO A 197 -8.56 5.96 11.55
CA PRO A 197 -9.09 5.40 12.80
C PRO A 197 -9.06 3.88 12.78
N GLU A 198 -7.88 3.33 12.90
CA GLU A 198 -7.58 1.90 12.94
C GLU A 198 -7.11 1.51 14.34
N GLY A 199 -7.36 0.26 14.71
CA GLY A 199 -6.93 -0.27 16.00
C GLY A 199 -7.14 -1.77 16.11
N GLU A 200 -6.78 -2.32 17.26
CA GLU A 200 -6.90 -3.75 17.55
C GLU A 200 -8.32 -4.30 17.32
N GLU A 201 -9.35 -3.44 17.49
CA GLU A 201 -10.75 -3.84 17.31
C GLU A 201 -11.16 -3.99 15.84
N THR A 202 -10.46 -3.31 14.92
CA THR A 202 -10.83 -3.22 13.50
C THR A 202 -9.83 -3.90 12.57
N VAL A 203 -8.59 -4.06 13.01
CA VAL A 203 -7.51 -4.63 12.18
C VAL A 203 -7.02 -5.95 12.75
N PRO A 204 -7.19 -7.07 12.04
CA PRO A 204 -6.66 -8.36 12.46
C PRO A 204 -5.12 -8.31 12.62
N ASN A 205 -4.62 -8.85 13.73
CA ASN A 205 -3.18 -8.87 14.03
C ASN A 205 -2.52 -7.47 14.10
N TYR A 206 -3.28 -6.46 14.52
CA TYR A 206 -2.79 -5.09 14.72
C TYR A 206 -1.56 -5.03 15.63
N TYR A 207 -1.53 -5.89 16.67
CA TYR A 207 -0.36 -6.11 17.51
C TYR A 207 0.19 -7.53 17.34
N SER A 208 1.51 -7.63 17.23
CA SER A 208 2.21 -8.89 17.34
C SER A 208 3.31 -8.77 18.40
N THR A 209 3.44 -9.83 19.23
CA THR A 209 4.48 -9.87 20.26
C THR A 209 5.41 -11.03 20.03
N VAL A 210 6.70 -10.75 19.99
CA VAL A 210 7.74 -11.78 19.96
C VAL A 210 8.65 -11.57 21.17
N SER A 211 8.83 -12.64 21.97
CA SER A 211 9.68 -12.60 23.16
C SER A 211 10.99 -13.32 22.90
N PHE A 212 12.07 -12.72 23.31
CA PHE A 212 13.40 -13.28 23.25
C PHE A 212 13.99 -13.37 24.66
N THR A 213 14.77 -14.39 24.95
CA THR A 213 15.67 -14.36 26.07
C THR A 213 16.77 -13.33 25.82
N ALA A 214 17.41 -12.85 26.91
CA ALA A 214 18.53 -11.91 26.79
C ALA A 214 19.68 -12.46 25.91
N ALA A 215 19.92 -13.78 25.95
CA ALA A 215 20.93 -14.43 25.13
C ALA A 215 20.55 -14.46 23.65
N GLU A 216 19.29 -14.76 23.31
CA GLU A 216 18.78 -14.74 21.94
C GLU A 216 18.79 -13.31 21.37
N ALA A 217 18.31 -12.34 22.14
CA ALA A 217 18.33 -10.94 21.73
C ALA A 217 19.75 -10.45 21.45
N LYS A 218 20.70 -10.74 22.35
CA LYS A 218 22.11 -10.39 22.16
C LYS A 218 22.69 -11.02 20.88
N ALA A 219 22.40 -12.30 20.63
CA ALA A 219 22.90 -12.99 19.45
C ALA A 219 22.35 -12.39 18.15
N LEU A 220 21.06 -12.05 18.13
CA LEU A 220 20.43 -11.41 16.98
C LEU A 220 20.97 -10.00 16.72
N LEU A 221 21.10 -9.19 17.77
CA LEU A 221 21.63 -7.84 17.68
C LEU A 221 23.09 -7.84 17.23
N ALA A 222 23.92 -8.72 17.80
CA ALA A 222 25.33 -8.84 17.41
C ALA A 222 25.53 -9.34 15.99
N ALA A 223 24.60 -10.14 15.46
CA ALA A 223 24.62 -10.57 14.06
C ALA A 223 24.20 -9.45 13.11
N ALA A 224 23.23 -8.61 13.50
CA ALA A 224 22.75 -7.49 12.69
C ALA A 224 23.69 -6.25 12.76
N HIS A 225 24.30 -6.03 13.92
CA HIS A 225 25.15 -4.88 14.23
C HIS A 225 26.45 -5.31 14.90
N PRO A 226 27.36 -5.97 14.15
CA PRO A 226 28.62 -6.49 14.70
C PRO A 226 29.58 -5.40 15.21
N GLU A 227 29.37 -4.15 14.81
CA GLU A 227 30.13 -2.98 15.23
C GLU A 227 29.77 -2.50 16.65
N LEU A 228 28.64 -2.93 17.21
CA LEU A 228 28.17 -2.52 18.53
C LEU A 228 28.65 -3.47 19.63
N ILE A 229 28.97 -2.89 20.80
CA ILE A 229 29.40 -3.65 21.97
C ILE A 229 28.23 -3.82 22.94
N TYR A 230 27.71 -5.04 23.00
CA TYR A 230 26.63 -5.44 23.92
C TYR A 230 27.21 -5.90 25.28
N SER A 231 27.51 -4.96 26.18
CA SER A 231 28.02 -5.23 27.50
C SER A 231 26.97 -4.98 28.59
N GLY A 232 27.05 -5.69 29.70
CA GLY A 232 26.09 -5.58 30.81
C GLY A 232 24.80 -6.36 30.56
N GLY A 233 23.75 -6.03 31.30
CA GLY A 233 22.41 -6.63 31.13
C GLY A 233 21.59 -6.02 30.01
N PRO A 234 20.45 -6.67 29.61
CA PRO A 234 19.58 -6.19 28.52
C PRO A 234 19.06 -4.78 28.75
N ASP A 235 18.90 -4.36 29.99
CA ASP A 235 18.52 -3.01 30.42
C ASP A 235 19.50 -1.91 29.99
N LYS A 236 20.71 -2.29 29.55
CA LYS A 236 21.75 -1.38 29.05
C LYS A 236 21.91 -1.38 27.55
N TRP A 237 21.20 -2.25 26.82
CA TRP A 237 21.32 -2.35 25.37
C TRP A 237 20.35 -1.44 24.65
N PHE A 238 19.33 -0.98 25.34
CA PHE A 238 18.29 -0.09 24.78
C PHE A 238 18.19 1.17 25.65
N GLY A 239 17.92 2.30 25.06
CA GLY A 239 17.52 3.51 25.75
C GLY A 239 16.11 3.36 26.35
N GLU A 240 15.66 4.39 27.07
CA GLU A 240 14.25 4.47 27.44
C GLU A 240 13.41 4.52 26.17
N ALA A 241 12.43 3.62 26.07
CA ALA A 241 11.45 3.71 25.00
C ALA A 241 10.59 4.96 25.27
N GLU A 242 10.70 5.96 24.41
CA GLU A 242 9.74 7.04 24.39
C GLU A 242 8.40 6.44 23.91
N ARG A 243 7.40 6.51 24.78
CA ARG A 243 6.03 6.14 24.41
C ARG A 243 5.36 7.42 23.94
N ASP A 244 5.12 7.47 22.65
CA ASP A 244 4.23 8.45 22.05
C ASP A 244 2.77 8.05 22.20
#